data_236b39b887b63a2520101bd06bb201e2
#
_entry.id   236b39b887b63a2520101bd06bb201e2
#
_cell.length_a   1.000
_cell.length_b   1.000
_cell.length_c   1.000
_cell.angle_alpha   90.00
_cell.angle_beta   90.00
_cell.angle_gamma   90.00
#
_symmetry.space_group_name_H-M   'P 1'
#
loop_
_entity.id
_entity.type
_entity.pdbx_description
1 polymer ?
#
loop_
_entity_poly.entity_id
_entity_poly.type
_entity_poly.pdbx_seq_one_letter_code
_entity_poly.pdbx_strand_id
1 'polypeptide(L)'
;MRDEYFGIKELYEVVLKAKTPMRFGSRYLEEGEPVLYFENINMSLLTEQSSPIMARGGWANMPRVIWEDRSEVQFSLTEGVLSSISMGILLSASVASREENEKLLVPKREGPFALNEECELFLEHWPVRRDEKKTFIYEYDRDVAQRKMYGKRIHGKMDPFEPEIEMPCLQVYEDRDLTILADPTKEYIVDYYYEYKDEALIYLIQKERFNGLFTLEGKFYSKDENDGINYTNLIYMPKVRVVSDISLRLGERADPTSSVFNIIGMPENTNGDRKGLILEITRLSEDIDPDMI
;
A
#
# COMPACT_ATOMS: atom_id res chain seq x y z
N MET A 1 -14.98 17.43 -42.00
CA MET A 1 -14.67 17.48 -40.58
C MET A 1 -14.31 18.90 -40.26
N ARG A 2 -15.00 19.60 -39.38
CA ARG A 2 -14.58 20.94 -38.94
C ARG A 2 -13.42 20.70 -37.97
N ASP A 3 -12.37 21.52 -38.08
CA ASP A 3 -11.29 21.52 -37.08
C ASP A 3 -11.91 22.02 -35.77
N GLU A 4 -12.13 21.10 -34.83
CA GLU A 4 -12.67 21.39 -33.50
C GLU A 4 -11.52 21.58 -32.53
N TYR A 5 -11.41 22.75 -31.95
CA TYR A 5 -10.45 23.04 -30.87
C TYR A 5 -11.13 22.83 -29.52
N PHE A 6 -10.54 22.05 -28.65
CA PHE A 6 -11.09 21.78 -27.32
C PHE A 6 -10.03 21.75 -26.24
N GLY A 7 -10.39 22.24 -25.07
CA GLY A 7 -9.61 22.11 -23.84
C GLY A 7 -10.05 20.88 -23.06
N ILE A 8 -9.08 20.18 -22.45
CA ILE A 8 -9.36 19.04 -21.57
C ILE A 8 -9.29 19.49 -20.13
N LYS A 9 -10.25 19.06 -19.32
CA LYS A 9 -10.34 19.33 -17.89
C LYS A 9 -10.66 18.03 -17.17
N GLU A 10 -10.32 17.95 -15.94
CA GLU A 10 -10.71 17.03 -14.88
C GLU A 10 -11.11 15.61 -15.31
N LEU A 11 -10.40 14.64 -14.75
CA LEU A 11 -10.73 13.22 -14.85
C LEU A 11 -11.58 12.82 -13.63
N TYR A 12 -12.63 12.05 -13.85
CA TYR A 12 -13.55 11.61 -12.81
C TYR A 12 -14.09 10.21 -13.10
N GLU A 13 -14.72 9.60 -12.11
CA GLU A 13 -15.30 8.26 -12.19
C GLU A 13 -14.33 7.19 -12.74
N VAL A 14 -13.09 7.21 -12.25
CA VAL A 14 -12.10 6.21 -12.67
C VAL A 14 -12.25 4.95 -11.86
N VAL A 15 -12.34 3.82 -12.55
CA VAL A 15 -12.46 2.50 -11.95
C VAL A 15 -11.49 1.51 -12.57
N LEU A 16 -10.84 0.72 -11.73
CA LEU A 16 -10.14 -0.50 -12.13
C LEU A 16 -11.06 -1.69 -11.91
N LYS A 17 -11.24 -2.49 -12.95
CA LYS A 17 -12.01 -3.73 -12.93
C LYS A 17 -11.10 -4.94 -13.13
N ALA A 18 -11.43 -6.07 -12.56
CA ALA A 18 -10.69 -7.31 -12.75
C ALA A 18 -10.77 -7.74 -14.22
N LYS A 19 -9.63 -7.89 -14.91
CA LYS A 19 -9.59 -8.38 -16.30
C LYS A 19 -9.74 -9.89 -16.38
N THR A 20 -9.35 -10.59 -15.34
CA THR A 20 -9.50 -12.04 -15.17
C THR A 20 -9.93 -12.32 -13.75
N PRO A 21 -10.63 -13.42 -13.50
CA PRO A 21 -10.99 -13.78 -12.13
C PRO A 21 -9.77 -13.82 -11.24
N MET A 22 -9.84 -13.15 -10.08
CA MET A 22 -8.72 -13.03 -9.15
C MET A 22 -9.18 -13.09 -7.70
N ARG A 23 -8.25 -13.42 -6.80
CA ARG A 23 -8.49 -13.38 -5.37
C ARG A 23 -7.73 -12.23 -4.75
N PHE A 24 -8.43 -11.41 -3.97
CA PHE A 24 -7.85 -10.32 -3.22
C PHE A 24 -8.31 -10.41 -1.76
N GLY A 25 -7.41 -10.84 -0.89
CA GLY A 25 -7.76 -11.19 0.49
C GLY A 25 -8.69 -12.41 0.56
N SER A 26 -9.76 -12.27 1.32
CA SER A 26 -10.84 -13.28 1.40
C SER A 26 -11.84 -13.16 0.24
N ARG A 27 -11.81 -12.05 -0.51
CA ARG A 27 -12.75 -11.76 -1.59
C ARG A 27 -12.31 -12.40 -2.89
N TYR A 28 -13.21 -13.13 -3.54
CA TYR A 28 -13.07 -13.60 -4.92
C TYR A 28 -13.75 -12.58 -5.83
N LEU A 29 -13.03 -12.15 -6.87
CA LEU A 29 -13.48 -11.15 -7.83
C LEU A 29 -13.66 -11.84 -9.19
N GLU A 30 -14.80 -11.65 -9.81
CA GLU A 30 -15.09 -12.14 -11.16
C GLU A 30 -14.50 -11.20 -12.22
N GLU A 31 -14.41 -11.67 -13.47
CA GLU A 31 -14.04 -10.82 -14.59
C GLU A 31 -15.05 -9.68 -14.77
N GLY A 32 -14.56 -8.45 -14.92
CA GLY A 32 -15.37 -7.25 -15.03
C GLY A 32 -15.84 -6.66 -13.70
N GLU A 33 -15.59 -7.34 -12.56
CA GLU A 33 -15.98 -6.83 -11.25
C GLU A 33 -15.09 -5.64 -10.85
N PRO A 34 -15.67 -4.53 -10.31
CA PRO A 34 -14.91 -3.39 -9.82
C PRO A 34 -14.00 -3.77 -8.66
N VAL A 35 -12.73 -3.44 -8.77
CA VAL A 35 -11.69 -3.68 -7.77
C VAL A 35 -11.38 -2.43 -6.97
N LEU A 36 -11.18 -1.32 -7.68
CA LEU A 36 -10.81 -0.04 -7.07
C LEU A 36 -11.50 1.10 -7.82
N TYR A 37 -12.16 1.95 -7.07
CA TYR A 37 -12.73 3.20 -7.55
C TYR A 37 -11.91 4.36 -6.98
N PHE A 38 -11.48 5.28 -7.83
CA PHE A 38 -10.70 6.45 -7.45
C PHE A 38 -11.62 7.65 -7.23
N GLU A 39 -11.90 7.96 -5.98
CA GLU A 39 -12.80 9.06 -5.60
C GLU A 39 -12.07 10.41 -5.47
N ASN A 40 -10.79 10.39 -5.09
CA ASN A 40 -10.02 11.57 -4.74
C ASN A 40 -8.78 11.73 -5.62
N ILE A 41 -9.00 11.85 -6.93
CA ILE A 41 -7.91 12.05 -7.89
C ILE A 41 -7.44 13.51 -7.82
N ASN A 42 -6.23 13.73 -7.30
CA ASN A 42 -5.64 15.07 -7.22
C ASN A 42 -4.95 15.46 -8.54
N MET A 43 -4.39 14.50 -9.25
CA MET A 43 -3.69 14.71 -10.51
C MET A 43 -3.76 13.46 -11.36
N SER A 44 -3.92 13.63 -12.66
CA SER A 44 -3.86 12.58 -13.66
C SER A 44 -2.99 13.00 -14.83
N LEU A 45 -2.24 12.04 -15.38
CA LEU A 45 -1.40 12.24 -16.54
C LEU A 45 -1.50 11.03 -17.46
N LEU A 46 -1.93 11.26 -18.70
CA LEU A 46 -1.90 10.27 -19.76
C LEU A 46 -0.72 10.59 -20.69
N THR A 47 0.15 9.63 -20.89
CA THR A 47 1.34 9.77 -21.74
C THR A 47 1.36 8.64 -22.74
N GLU A 48 1.53 8.98 -24.01
CA GLU A 48 1.88 8.02 -25.06
C GLU A 48 3.34 8.24 -25.46
N GLN A 49 4.11 7.18 -25.44
CA GLN A 49 5.51 7.20 -25.88
C GLN A 49 5.71 6.22 -27.03
N SER A 50 6.22 6.71 -28.14
CA SER A 50 6.69 5.86 -29.23
C SER A 50 8.22 5.80 -29.24
N SER A 51 8.77 4.61 -29.43
CA SER A 51 10.21 4.38 -29.53
C SER A 51 10.56 4.04 -30.98
N PRO A 52 10.93 5.03 -31.83
CA PRO A 52 11.21 4.75 -33.22
C PRO A 52 12.56 4.02 -33.35
N ILE A 53 12.57 2.97 -34.16
CA ILE A 53 13.80 2.33 -34.62
C ILE A 53 14.29 3.05 -35.87
N MET A 54 15.54 3.53 -35.84
CA MET A 54 16.12 4.28 -36.93
C MET A 54 17.27 3.50 -37.59
N ALA A 55 17.15 3.19 -38.87
CA ALA A 55 18.32 2.82 -39.66
C ALA A 55 19.08 4.07 -40.09
N ARG A 56 20.35 4.13 -39.73
CA ARG A 56 21.26 5.24 -40.06
C ARG A 56 22.31 4.78 -41.03
N GLY A 57 22.78 5.67 -41.92
CA GLY A 57 23.82 5.33 -42.86
C GLY A 57 24.23 6.50 -43.79
N GLY A 58 25.32 6.32 -44.50
CA GLY A 58 25.90 7.32 -45.40
C GLY A 58 26.81 8.30 -44.68
N TRP A 59 27.30 9.30 -45.45
CA TRP A 59 28.14 10.38 -44.94
C TRP A 59 27.35 11.19 -43.91
N ALA A 60 27.88 11.41 -42.73
CA ALA A 60 27.24 12.02 -41.55
C ALA A 60 26.24 11.15 -40.79
N ASN A 61 26.14 9.84 -41.04
CA ASN A 61 25.31 8.89 -40.26
C ASN A 61 23.85 9.36 -40.03
N MET A 62 23.26 9.95 -41.05
CA MET A 62 21.88 10.46 -40.97
C MET A 62 20.85 9.33 -40.91
N PRO A 63 19.70 9.53 -40.21
CA PRO A 63 18.60 8.57 -40.23
C PRO A 63 18.05 8.49 -41.67
N ARG A 64 17.98 7.27 -42.22
CA ARG A 64 17.47 7.01 -43.57
C ARG A 64 16.10 6.35 -43.60
N VAL A 65 15.82 5.54 -42.59
CA VAL A 65 14.53 4.88 -42.44
C VAL A 65 14.16 4.91 -40.95
N ILE A 66 12.92 5.25 -40.67
CA ILE A 66 12.36 5.29 -39.33
C ILE A 66 11.20 4.30 -39.32
N TRP A 67 11.23 3.38 -38.40
CA TRP A 67 10.08 2.49 -38.07
C TRP A 67 9.53 2.88 -36.73
N GLU A 68 8.24 3.03 -36.64
CA GLU A 68 7.53 3.13 -35.38
C GLU A 68 7.36 1.71 -34.83
N ASP A 69 8.07 1.37 -33.74
CA ASP A 69 8.12 -0.01 -33.26
C ASP A 69 7.10 -0.28 -32.16
N ARG A 70 6.94 0.60 -31.20
CA ARG A 70 6.05 0.38 -30.05
C ARG A 70 5.46 1.69 -29.56
N SER A 71 4.13 1.68 -29.39
CA SER A 71 3.44 2.68 -28.56
C SER A 71 3.23 2.11 -27.16
N GLU A 72 3.72 2.79 -26.15
CA GLU A 72 3.45 2.53 -24.75
C GLU A 72 2.55 3.63 -24.23
N VAL A 73 1.40 3.24 -23.67
CA VAL A 73 0.47 4.16 -23.05
C VAL A 73 0.59 3.98 -21.55
N GLN A 74 0.97 5.05 -20.89
CA GLN A 74 1.06 5.12 -19.43
C GLN A 74 0.05 6.12 -18.88
N PHE A 75 -0.66 5.70 -17.85
CA PHE A 75 -1.62 6.50 -17.14
C PHE A 75 -1.21 6.60 -15.67
N SER A 76 -0.96 7.80 -15.18
CA SER A 76 -0.57 8.06 -13.80
C SER A 76 -1.69 8.77 -13.07
N LEU A 77 -2.10 8.23 -11.93
CA LEU A 77 -3.11 8.79 -11.04
C LEU A 77 -2.50 9.05 -9.67
N THR A 78 -2.76 10.23 -9.12
CA THR A 78 -2.36 10.57 -7.75
C THR A 78 -3.59 10.62 -6.86
N GLU A 79 -3.61 9.78 -5.85
CA GLU A 79 -4.69 9.70 -4.85
C GLU A 79 -4.19 10.20 -3.49
N GLY A 80 -5.00 11.04 -2.83
CA GLY A 80 -4.65 11.62 -1.53
C GLY A 80 -4.99 10.74 -0.33
N VAL A 81 -5.85 9.73 -0.51
CA VAL A 81 -6.30 8.82 0.55
C VAL A 81 -6.13 7.39 0.10
N LEU A 82 -5.50 6.57 0.92
CA LEU A 82 -5.28 5.14 0.63
C LEU A 82 -6.33 4.28 1.31
N SER A 83 -6.98 3.42 0.52
CA SER A 83 -7.76 2.30 1.03
C SER A 83 -6.88 1.06 1.26
N SER A 84 -7.40 0.06 1.97
CA SER A 84 -6.72 -1.22 2.14
C SER A 84 -6.47 -1.93 0.80
N ILE A 85 -7.38 -1.76 -0.15
CA ILE A 85 -7.27 -2.31 -1.51
C ILE A 85 -6.21 -1.56 -2.30
N SER A 86 -6.25 -0.21 -2.27
CA SER A 86 -5.24 0.65 -2.90
C SER A 86 -3.84 0.28 -2.43
N MET A 87 -3.66 0.13 -1.12
CA MET A 87 -2.38 -0.25 -0.51
C MET A 87 -1.93 -1.64 -0.99
N GLY A 88 -2.83 -2.62 -1.04
CA GLY A 88 -2.50 -3.97 -1.51
C GLY A 88 -2.04 -3.99 -2.98
N ILE A 89 -2.73 -3.25 -3.85
CA ILE A 89 -2.36 -3.12 -5.27
C ILE A 89 -1.01 -2.43 -5.43
N LEU A 90 -0.80 -1.29 -4.74
CA LEU A 90 0.45 -0.54 -4.80
C LEU A 90 1.65 -1.34 -4.30
N LEU A 91 1.50 -2.09 -3.22
CA LEU A 91 2.55 -2.96 -2.70
C LEU A 91 2.76 -4.22 -3.54
N SER A 92 1.89 -4.48 -4.52
CA SER A 92 1.82 -5.78 -5.22
C SER A 92 1.78 -6.95 -4.21
N ALA A 93 1.02 -6.74 -3.14
CA ALA A 93 0.93 -7.65 -2.01
C ALA A 93 -0.33 -8.52 -2.12
N SER A 94 -0.25 -9.75 -1.65
CA SER A 94 -1.45 -10.48 -1.32
C SER A 94 -1.99 -9.97 0.01
N VAL A 95 -3.28 -9.64 0.05
CA VAL A 95 -3.95 -9.18 1.26
C VAL A 95 -4.67 -10.38 1.87
N ALA A 96 -4.39 -10.65 3.13
CA ALA A 96 -5.09 -11.65 3.92
C ALA A 96 -5.83 -10.96 5.07
N SER A 97 -7.10 -11.28 5.25
CA SER A 97 -7.81 -10.94 6.48
C SER A 97 -7.64 -12.09 7.46
N ARG A 98 -7.38 -11.75 8.70
CA ARG A 98 -7.35 -12.70 9.81
C ARG A 98 -8.64 -12.56 10.60
N GLU A 99 -9.31 -13.68 10.81
CA GLU A 99 -10.56 -13.70 11.58
C GLU A 99 -10.28 -13.48 13.07
N GLU A 100 -11.30 -12.98 13.76
CA GLU A 100 -11.34 -12.90 15.23
C GLU A 100 -11.01 -14.28 15.83
N ASN A 101 -10.12 -14.30 16.82
CA ASN A 101 -9.60 -15.50 17.49
C ASN A 101 -8.47 -16.27 16.77
N GLU A 102 -8.06 -15.94 15.58
CA GLU A 102 -6.75 -16.37 15.10
C GLU A 102 -5.66 -15.62 15.84
N LYS A 103 -4.74 -16.37 16.48
CA LYS A 103 -3.67 -15.78 17.29
C LYS A 103 -2.63 -15.05 16.45
N LEU A 104 -2.60 -13.74 16.54
CA LEU A 104 -1.55 -12.90 15.99
C LEU A 104 -0.57 -12.51 17.10
N LEU A 105 0.72 -12.74 16.87
CA LEU A 105 1.76 -12.34 17.80
C LEU A 105 2.24 -10.92 17.49
N VAL A 106 1.92 -10.00 18.38
CA VAL A 106 2.29 -8.58 18.25
C VAL A 106 3.47 -8.27 19.16
N PRO A 107 4.57 -7.68 18.64
CA PRO A 107 5.67 -7.23 19.46
C PRO A 107 5.27 -6.01 20.28
N LYS A 108 5.62 -5.98 21.54
CA LYS A 108 5.41 -4.84 22.42
C LYS A 108 6.68 -4.52 23.19
N ARG A 109 6.93 -3.23 23.32
CA ARG A 109 7.96 -2.67 24.19
C ARG A 109 7.30 -1.76 25.19
N GLU A 110 7.55 -2.00 26.47
CA GLU A 110 7.03 -1.18 27.56
C GLU A 110 8.15 -0.68 28.48
N GLY A 111 7.90 0.40 29.13
CA GLY A 111 8.83 1.08 30.02
C GLY A 111 9.27 2.45 29.53
N PRO A 112 10.19 3.14 30.26
CA PRO A 112 10.89 2.63 31.42
C PRO A 112 9.98 2.45 32.65
N PHE A 113 10.13 1.33 33.35
CA PHE A 113 9.44 1.01 34.59
C PHE A 113 10.36 1.15 35.80
N ALA A 114 9.89 1.82 36.84
CA ALA A 114 10.47 1.66 38.17
C ALA A 114 9.90 0.40 38.83
N LEU A 115 10.71 -0.37 39.54
CA LEU A 115 10.26 -1.53 40.28
C LEU A 115 9.59 -1.12 41.59
N ASN A 116 8.64 -1.92 42.05
CA ASN A 116 8.10 -1.79 43.40
C ASN A 116 9.10 -2.34 44.47
N GLU A 117 8.73 -2.29 45.73
CA GLU A 117 9.57 -2.78 46.86
C GLU A 117 9.84 -4.27 46.76
N GLU A 118 8.99 -5.04 46.06
CA GLU A 118 9.12 -6.49 45.84
C GLU A 118 9.88 -6.83 44.54
N CYS A 119 10.45 -5.80 43.89
CA CYS A 119 11.16 -5.89 42.61
C CYS A 119 10.27 -6.41 41.47
N GLU A 120 9.03 -5.96 41.41
CA GLU A 120 8.05 -6.33 40.41
C GLU A 120 7.70 -5.16 39.51
N LEU A 121 7.29 -5.49 38.26
CA LEU A 121 6.69 -4.58 37.31
C LEU A 121 5.40 -5.20 36.72
N PHE A 122 4.52 -4.35 36.24
CA PHE A 122 3.24 -4.74 35.67
C PHE A 122 3.22 -4.41 34.19
N LEU A 123 2.84 -5.39 33.36
CA LEU A 123 2.72 -5.24 31.91
C LEU A 123 1.25 -5.03 31.52
N GLU A 124 1.04 -4.36 30.39
CA GLU A 124 -0.32 -4.14 29.86
C GLU A 124 -0.94 -5.41 29.27
N HIS A 125 -0.11 -6.32 28.74
CA HIS A 125 -0.58 -7.55 28.13
C HIS A 125 0.19 -8.76 28.63
N TRP A 126 -0.46 -9.92 28.59
CA TRP A 126 0.17 -11.19 28.93
C TRP A 126 1.20 -11.60 27.86
N PRO A 127 2.49 -11.72 28.20
CA PRO A 127 3.50 -12.23 27.31
C PRO A 127 3.24 -13.67 26.89
N VAL A 128 3.50 -13.95 25.61
CA VAL A 128 3.36 -15.30 25.07
C VAL A 128 4.47 -16.20 25.58
N ARG A 129 4.09 -17.35 26.17
CA ARG A 129 5.01 -18.37 26.66
C ARG A 129 5.32 -19.38 25.56
N ARG A 130 6.09 -18.99 24.53
CA ARG A 130 6.56 -19.89 23.49
C ARG A 130 8.07 -19.82 23.39
N ASP A 131 8.71 -20.97 23.15
CA ASP A 131 10.17 -21.06 23.01
C ASP A 131 10.72 -20.13 21.92
N GLU A 132 9.94 -19.88 20.87
CA GLU A 132 10.31 -19.03 19.75
C GLU A 132 10.22 -17.52 20.06
N LYS A 133 9.41 -17.11 21.03
CA LYS A 133 9.12 -15.72 21.37
C LYS A 133 9.34 -15.49 22.86
N LYS A 134 10.55 -15.10 23.21
CA LYS A 134 10.97 -14.88 24.60
C LYS A 134 10.70 -13.44 25.01
N THR A 135 10.41 -13.26 26.29
CA THR A 135 10.41 -11.95 26.94
C THR A 135 11.84 -11.55 27.29
N PHE A 136 12.21 -10.34 26.98
CA PHE A 136 13.52 -9.77 27.28
C PHE A 136 13.37 -8.54 28.16
N ILE A 137 14.15 -8.46 29.22
CA ILE A 137 14.19 -7.34 30.14
C ILE A 137 15.58 -6.72 30.08
N TYR A 138 15.63 -5.40 30.02
CA TYR A 138 16.87 -4.63 29.98
C TYR A 138 16.83 -3.51 31.00
N GLU A 139 17.93 -3.29 31.67
CA GLU A 139 18.17 -2.10 32.48
C GLU A 139 18.10 -0.86 31.56
N TYR A 140 17.31 0.13 31.94
CA TYR A 140 17.18 1.37 31.20
C TYR A 140 18.22 2.37 31.69
N ASP A 141 19.13 2.73 30.80
CA ASP A 141 20.06 3.81 30.98
C ASP A 141 19.80 4.88 29.92
N ARG A 142 19.50 6.08 30.34
CA ARG A 142 19.15 7.18 29.44
C ARG A 142 20.25 7.48 28.42
N ASP A 143 21.50 7.38 28.82
CA ASP A 143 22.63 7.61 27.93
C ASP A 143 22.80 6.49 26.91
N VAL A 144 22.58 5.26 27.31
CA VAL A 144 22.59 4.08 26.43
C VAL A 144 21.39 4.10 25.49
N ALA A 145 20.20 4.47 25.97
CA ALA A 145 19.01 4.60 25.15
C ALA A 145 19.15 5.66 24.06
N GLN A 146 19.77 6.81 24.37
CA GLN A 146 20.07 7.85 23.38
C GLN A 146 21.01 7.35 22.27
N ARG A 147 21.89 6.41 22.57
CA ARG A 147 22.78 5.73 21.60
C ARG A 147 22.08 4.59 20.86
N LYS A 148 20.78 4.37 21.07
CA LYS A 148 19.98 3.28 20.49
C LYS A 148 20.50 1.87 20.87
N MET A 149 21.08 1.73 22.04
CA MET A 149 21.58 0.46 22.58
C MET A 149 20.73 0.03 23.79
N TYR A 150 20.65 -1.27 24.00
CA TYR A 150 20.07 -1.83 25.20
C TYR A 150 21.09 -1.81 26.34
N GLY A 151 20.64 -1.58 27.56
CA GLY A 151 21.43 -1.73 28.76
C GLY A 151 21.76 -3.19 29.10
N LYS A 152 22.14 -3.43 30.35
CA LYS A 152 22.39 -4.79 30.86
C LYS A 152 21.13 -5.64 30.75
N ARG A 153 21.24 -6.85 30.17
CA ARG A 153 20.13 -7.79 30.13
C ARG A 153 19.88 -8.34 31.52
N ILE A 154 18.62 -8.35 31.89
CA ILE A 154 18.11 -8.79 33.19
C ILE A 154 17.19 -10.00 32.95
N HIS A 155 16.81 -10.70 34.01
CA HIS A 155 15.98 -11.88 33.96
C HIS A 155 14.68 -11.63 34.69
N GLY A 156 13.61 -12.31 34.30
CA GLY A 156 12.30 -12.14 34.91
C GLY A 156 11.58 -13.46 35.07
N LYS A 157 10.85 -13.58 36.13
CA LYS A 157 9.91 -14.67 36.38
C LYS A 157 8.50 -14.10 36.41
N MET A 158 7.69 -14.63 35.55
CA MET A 158 6.28 -14.25 35.47
C MET A 158 5.47 -15.15 36.41
N ASP A 159 4.53 -14.55 37.08
CA ASP A 159 3.54 -15.28 37.84
C ASP A 159 2.71 -16.21 36.93
N PRO A 160 2.13 -17.28 37.49
CA PRO A 160 1.23 -18.14 36.74
C PRO A 160 0.12 -17.31 36.09
N PHE A 161 -0.28 -17.67 34.87
CA PHE A 161 -1.40 -17.06 34.20
C PHE A 161 -2.67 -17.29 35.01
N GLU A 162 -3.24 -16.22 35.54
CA GLU A 162 -4.53 -16.19 36.19
C GLU A 162 -5.48 -15.34 35.35
N PRO A 163 -6.54 -15.92 34.77
CA PRO A 163 -7.43 -15.17 33.86
C PRO A 163 -8.17 -14.01 34.52
N GLU A 164 -8.23 -13.97 35.87
CA GLU A 164 -8.85 -12.90 36.64
C GLU A 164 -7.92 -11.70 36.87
N ILE A 165 -6.63 -11.83 36.61
CA ILE A 165 -5.66 -10.76 36.78
C ILE A 165 -5.57 -9.98 35.45
N GLU A 166 -6.02 -8.73 35.46
CA GLU A 166 -6.00 -7.85 34.26
C GLU A 166 -4.57 -7.49 33.82
N MET A 167 -3.66 -7.31 34.76
CA MET A 167 -2.28 -6.90 34.49
C MET A 167 -1.28 -7.98 34.95
N PRO A 168 -0.53 -8.57 34.03
CA PRO A 168 0.49 -9.55 34.39
C PRO A 168 1.62 -8.94 35.20
N CYS A 169 1.97 -9.58 36.30
CA CYS A 169 3.09 -9.23 37.16
C CYS A 169 4.35 -9.99 36.76
N LEU A 170 5.47 -9.27 36.67
CA LEU A 170 6.77 -9.80 36.33
C LEU A 170 7.78 -9.44 37.42
N GLN A 171 8.24 -10.44 38.18
CA GLN A 171 9.30 -10.25 39.16
C GLN A 171 10.67 -10.28 38.46
N VAL A 172 11.55 -9.34 38.77
CA VAL A 172 12.78 -9.05 38.03
C VAL A 172 14.00 -9.44 38.84
N TYR A 173 14.98 -10.12 38.21
CA TYR A 173 16.17 -10.64 38.80
C TYR A 173 17.43 -10.23 38.01
N GLU A 174 18.53 -10.00 38.73
CA GLU A 174 19.82 -9.71 38.10
C GLU A 174 20.49 -10.94 37.48
N ASP A 175 20.27 -12.09 38.08
CA ASP A 175 20.89 -13.35 37.68
C ASP A 175 19.94 -14.29 36.95
N ARG A 176 20.51 -15.20 36.17
CA ARG A 176 19.76 -16.19 35.40
C ARG A 176 19.09 -17.26 36.27
N ASP A 177 19.65 -17.51 37.45
CA ASP A 177 19.20 -18.54 38.36
C ASP A 177 18.03 -18.03 39.23
N LEU A 178 17.59 -16.75 39.03
CA LEU A 178 16.46 -16.10 39.71
C LEU A 178 16.62 -16.11 41.25
N THR A 179 17.85 -15.83 41.72
CA THR A 179 18.18 -15.82 43.15
C THR A 179 18.44 -14.42 43.69
N ILE A 180 18.89 -13.48 42.83
CA ILE A 180 19.24 -12.12 43.21
C ILE A 180 18.22 -11.18 42.58
N LEU A 181 17.43 -10.52 43.42
CA LEU A 181 16.46 -9.52 42.95
C LEU A 181 17.17 -8.34 42.28
N ALA A 182 16.52 -7.77 41.28
CA ALA A 182 17.01 -6.61 40.54
C ALA A 182 17.05 -5.36 41.44
N ASP A 183 17.89 -4.39 41.08
CA ASP A 183 18.05 -3.14 41.81
C ASP A 183 16.81 -2.25 41.66
N PRO A 184 16.02 -2.01 42.73
CA PRO A 184 14.80 -1.20 42.63
C PRO A 184 15.06 0.28 42.39
N THR A 185 16.30 0.73 42.45
CA THR A 185 16.69 2.14 42.17
C THR A 185 16.84 2.44 40.70
N LYS A 186 16.82 1.38 39.85
CA LYS A 186 16.98 1.50 38.42
C LYS A 186 15.64 1.35 37.68
N GLU A 187 15.64 1.80 36.45
CA GLU A 187 14.49 1.64 35.57
C GLU A 187 14.72 0.50 34.57
N TYR A 188 13.66 -0.11 34.09
CA TYR A 188 13.72 -1.29 33.22
C TYR A 188 12.79 -1.17 32.03
N ILE A 189 13.19 -1.76 30.90
CA ILE A 189 12.40 -1.88 29.67
C ILE A 189 12.14 -3.36 29.43
N VAL A 190 10.92 -3.67 28.98
CA VAL A 190 10.52 -5.04 28.63
C VAL A 190 10.11 -5.12 27.17
N ASP A 191 10.78 -5.99 26.41
CA ASP A 191 10.41 -6.36 25.05
C ASP A 191 9.78 -7.76 25.06
N TYR A 192 8.56 -7.87 24.58
CA TYR A 192 7.83 -9.12 24.57
C TYR A 192 6.84 -9.22 23.41
N TYR A 193 6.19 -10.36 23.25
CA TYR A 193 5.09 -10.57 22.31
C TYR A 193 3.83 -10.95 23.08
N TYR A 194 2.69 -10.42 22.66
CA TYR A 194 1.39 -10.82 23.18
C TYR A 194 0.47 -11.33 22.07
N GLU A 195 -0.58 -12.06 22.45
CA GLU A 195 -1.57 -12.57 21.50
C GLU A 195 -2.65 -11.49 21.27
N TYR A 196 -2.72 -11.02 20.03
CA TYR A 196 -3.78 -10.14 19.56
C TYR A 196 -4.90 -11.00 18.98
N LYS A 197 -6.16 -10.74 19.38
CA LYS A 197 -7.31 -11.60 19.05
C LYS A 197 -8.31 -10.98 18.10
N ASP A 198 -8.24 -9.66 17.90
CA ASP A 198 -9.16 -8.96 17.03
C ASP A 198 -8.82 -9.17 15.56
N GLU A 199 -9.71 -8.71 14.67
CA GLU A 199 -9.49 -8.76 13.24
C GLU A 199 -8.22 -7.98 12.83
N ALA A 200 -7.47 -8.53 11.90
CA ALA A 200 -6.27 -7.90 11.37
C ALA A 200 -6.16 -8.08 9.85
N LEU A 201 -5.70 -7.02 9.18
CA LEU A 201 -5.31 -7.07 7.78
C LEU A 201 -3.80 -7.27 7.67
N ILE A 202 -3.41 -8.25 6.87
CA ILE A 202 -2.02 -8.60 6.66
C ILE A 202 -1.68 -8.41 5.18
N TYR A 203 -0.68 -7.58 4.90
CA TYR A 203 -0.12 -7.39 3.57
C TYR A 203 1.13 -8.23 3.43
N LEU A 204 1.08 -9.24 2.57
CA LEU A 204 2.20 -10.15 2.33
C LEU A 204 2.89 -9.80 1.02
N ILE A 205 4.07 -9.20 1.12
CA ILE A 205 4.93 -8.95 -0.04
C ILE A 205 5.83 -10.16 -0.21
N GLN A 206 5.57 -10.96 -1.23
CA GLN A 206 6.31 -12.19 -1.53
C GLN A 206 7.16 -12.02 -2.79
N LYS A 207 8.08 -12.98 -3.02
CA LYS A 207 8.89 -13.01 -4.25
C LYS A 207 8.01 -13.10 -5.51
N GLU A 208 6.95 -13.89 -5.43
CA GLU A 208 5.90 -13.93 -6.45
C GLU A 208 4.91 -12.81 -6.14
N ARG A 209 5.09 -11.68 -6.82
CA ARG A 209 4.24 -10.50 -6.64
C ARG A 209 2.83 -10.79 -7.16
N PHE A 210 1.84 -10.16 -6.55
CA PHE A 210 0.49 -10.09 -7.09
C PHE A 210 0.53 -9.41 -8.47
N ASN A 211 0.16 -10.16 -9.51
CA ASN A 211 0.19 -9.73 -10.90
C ASN A 211 -1.24 -9.57 -11.44
N GLY A 212 -2.05 -8.74 -10.80
CA GLY A 212 -3.39 -8.45 -11.28
C GLY A 212 -3.35 -7.77 -12.65
N LEU A 213 -4.16 -8.29 -13.58
CA LEU A 213 -4.51 -7.60 -14.81
C LEU A 213 -5.87 -6.95 -14.62
N PHE A 214 -5.97 -5.70 -15.06
CA PHE A 214 -7.19 -4.92 -14.90
C PHE A 214 -7.66 -4.34 -16.23
N THR A 215 -8.89 -3.89 -16.25
CA THR A 215 -9.45 -2.97 -17.23
C THR A 215 -9.59 -1.63 -16.54
N LEU A 216 -9.22 -0.53 -17.20
CA LEU A 216 -9.43 0.82 -16.68
C LEU A 216 -10.54 1.49 -17.47
N GLU A 217 -11.49 2.05 -16.76
CA GLU A 217 -12.55 2.90 -17.30
C GLU A 217 -12.56 4.23 -16.54
N GLY A 218 -12.88 5.31 -17.23
CA GLY A 218 -12.97 6.63 -16.62
C GLY A 218 -13.63 7.63 -17.53
N LYS A 219 -13.87 8.84 -17.01
CA LYS A 219 -14.48 9.93 -17.74
C LYS A 219 -13.67 11.21 -17.56
N PHE A 220 -13.66 12.07 -18.56
CA PHE A 220 -13.12 13.43 -18.44
C PHE A 220 -13.97 14.43 -19.23
N TYR A 221 -13.89 15.69 -18.84
CA TYR A 221 -14.53 16.75 -19.55
C TYR A 221 -13.63 17.37 -20.62
N SER A 222 -14.21 17.66 -21.79
CA SER A 222 -13.63 18.56 -22.77
C SER A 222 -14.56 19.69 -23.05
N LYS A 223 -14.03 20.89 -23.26
CA LYS A 223 -14.79 22.07 -23.64
C LYS A 223 -14.39 22.51 -25.05
N ASP A 224 -15.35 22.62 -25.92
CA ASP A 224 -15.12 23.14 -27.27
C ASP A 224 -14.89 24.66 -27.23
N GLU A 225 -13.93 25.15 -28.02
CA GLU A 225 -13.57 26.57 -28.07
C GLU A 225 -14.64 27.40 -28.80
N ASN A 226 -15.29 26.80 -29.79
CA ASN A 226 -16.19 27.52 -30.67
C ASN A 226 -17.59 27.74 -30.08
N ASP A 227 -18.15 26.71 -29.45
CA ASP A 227 -19.51 26.73 -28.90
C ASP A 227 -19.55 26.88 -27.38
N GLY A 228 -18.42 26.63 -26.71
CA GLY A 228 -18.30 26.69 -25.26
C GLY A 228 -18.98 25.54 -24.52
N ILE A 229 -19.42 24.52 -25.25
CA ILE A 229 -20.16 23.38 -24.71
C ILE A 229 -19.19 22.41 -24.04
N ASN A 230 -19.62 21.83 -22.93
CA ASN A 230 -18.86 20.77 -22.24
C ASN A 230 -19.32 19.39 -22.74
N TYR A 231 -18.36 18.57 -23.11
CA TYR A 231 -18.60 17.20 -23.54
C TYR A 231 -17.97 16.21 -22.60
N THR A 232 -18.66 15.12 -22.34
CA THR A 232 -18.09 13.97 -21.64
C THR A 232 -17.32 13.10 -22.61
N ASN A 233 -16.12 12.73 -22.21
CA ASN A 233 -15.32 11.76 -22.92
C ASN A 233 -15.10 10.55 -22.04
N LEU A 234 -15.22 9.36 -22.63
CA LEU A 234 -14.93 8.08 -21.98
C LEU A 234 -13.49 7.69 -22.26
N ILE A 235 -12.78 7.23 -21.25
CA ILE A 235 -11.50 6.55 -21.39
C ILE A 235 -11.70 5.07 -21.11
N TYR A 236 -11.19 4.23 -21.99
CA TYR A 236 -11.23 2.79 -21.86
C TYR A 236 -9.87 2.18 -22.23
N MET A 237 -9.26 1.47 -21.27
CA MET A 237 -8.05 0.68 -21.49
C MET A 237 -8.38 -0.79 -21.19
N PRO A 238 -8.47 -1.65 -22.22
CA PRO A 238 -9.01 -3.01 -22.07
C PRO A 238 -8.10 -3.94 -21.25
N LYS A 239 -6.82 -3.61 -21.19
CA LYS A 239 -5.85 -4.42 -20.46
C LYS A 239 -4.76 -3.53 -19.90
N VAL A 240 -4.72 -3.43 -18.59
CA VAL A 240 -3.73 -2.62 -17.88
C VAL A 240 -3.08 -3.38 -16.73
N ARG A 241 -1.90 -2.93 -16.36
CA ARG A 241 -1.19 -3.38 -15.18
C ARG A 241 -0.76 -2.18 -14.35
N VAL A 242 -0.94 -2.27 -13.04
CA VAL A 242 -0.41 -1.29 -12.11
C VAL A 242 1.06 -1.62 -11.83
N VAL A 243 1.94 -0.66 -12.10
CA VAL A 243 3.38 -0.76 -11.87
C VAL A 243 3.78 0.45 -11.04
N SER A 244 3.61 0.35 -9.74
CA SER A 244 3.88 1.46 -8.84
C SER A 244 5.03 1.12 -7.92
N ASP A 245 5.95 2.06 -7.80
CA ASP A 245 6.95 2.07 -6.75
C ASP A 245 6.40 2.92 -5.60
N ILE A 246 5.95 2.24 -4.56
CA ILE A 246 5.44 2.93 -3.38
C ILE A 246 6.59 3.35 -2.47
N SER A 247 6.58 4.62 -2.07
CA SER A 247 7.47 5.16 -1.06
C SER A 247 6.64 5.69 0.10
N LEU A 248 6.52 4.92 1.17
CA LEU A 248 5.82 5.35 2.38
C LEU A 248 6.76 6.21 3.23
N ARG A 249 6.41 7.47 3.42
CA ARG A 249 7.09 8.36 4.36
C ARG A 249 6.39 8.27 5.72
N LEU A 250 7.07 7.62 6.66
CA LEU A 250 6.58 7.45 8.02
C LEU A 250 7.32 8.43 8.94
N GLY A 251 6.63 9.43 9.45
CA GLY A 251 7.22 10.42 10.34
C GLY A 251 6.14 11.12 11.17
N GLU A 252 6.51 11.55 12.38
CA GLU A 252 5.60 12.16 13.35
C GLU A 252 4.93 13.46 12.83
N ARG A 253 5.57 14.15 11.87
CA ARG A 253 5.12 15.39 11.25
C ARG A 253 5.12 15.32 9.73
N ALA A 254 5.00 14.12 9.18
CA ALA A 254 4.91 13.96 7.74
C ALA A 254 3.53 14.41 7.24
N ASP A 255 3.51 15.14 6.13
CA ASP A 255 2.27 15.38 5.41
C ASP A 255 1.66 14.03 4.97
N PRO A 256 0.32 13.93 4.86
CA PRO A 256 -0.33 12.74 4.33
C PRO A 256 0.34 12.30 3.03
N THR A 257 0.70 11.04 2.95
CA THR A 257 1.39 10.52 1.77
C THR A 257 0.38 10.37 0.63
N SER A 258 0.52 11.19 -0.40
CA SER A 258 -0.17 10.95 -1.66
C SER A 258 0.47 9.75 -2.37
N SER A 259 -0.33 8.90 -2.95
CA SER A 259 0.13 7.71 -3.66
C SER A 259 -0.08 7.86 -5.15
N VAL A 260 0.94 7.46 -5.91
CA VAL A 260 0.91 7.51 -7.37
C VAL A 260 0.71 6.10 -7.91
N PHE A 261 -0.36 5.90 -8.65
CA PHE A 261 -0.62 4.70 -9.42
C PHE A 261 -0.11 4.88 -10.84
N ASN A 262 0.96 4.20 -11.19
CA ASN A 262 1.44 4.13 -12.56
C ASN A 262 0.81 2.91 -13.23
N ILE A 263 -0.01 3.16 -14.23
CA ILE A 263 -0.81 2.16 -14.93
C ILE A 263 -0.31 2.08 -16.36
N ILE A 264 0.17 0.90 -16.76
CA ILE A 264 0.67 0.66 -18.11
C ILE A 264 -0.39 -0.06 -18.92
N GLY A 265 -0.74 0.52 -20.08
CA GLY A 265 -1.60 -0.08 -21.06
C GLY A 265 -0.89 -1.19 -21.83
N MET A 266 -1.56 -2.30 -22.02
CA MET A 266 -1.07 -3.46 -22.77
C MET A 266 -2.01 -3.76 -23.92
N PRO A 267 -1.49 -4.17 -25.10
CA PRO A 267 -2.32 -4.47 -26.23
C PRO A 267 -3.25 -5.66 -25.94
N GLU A 268 -4.50 -5.53 -26.34
CA GLU A 268 -5.46 -6.62 -26.26
C GLU A 268 -5.31 -7.55 -27.46
N ASN A 269 -5.24 -8.86 -27.21
CA ASN A 269 -5.12 -9.88 -28.23
C ASN A 269 -6.49 -10.43 -28.66
N THR A 270 -7.47 -9.58 -28.82
CA THR A 270 -8.79 -9.98 -29.35
C THR A 270 -8.78 -10.03 -30.87
N ASN A 271 -9.60 -10.93 -31.42
CA ASN A 271 -9.81 -11.01 -32.87
C ASN A 271 -10.77 -9.89 -33.30
N GLY A 272 -10.51 -9.30 -34.50
CA GLY A 272 -11.35 -8.27 -35.11
C GLY A 272 -10.75 -6.87 -35.10
N ASP A 273 -11.58 -5.86 -35.27
CA ASP A 273 -11.17 -4.45 -35.44
C ASP A 273 -10.47 -3.81 -34.21
N ARG A 274 -10.59 -4.46 -33.05
CA ARG A 274 -9.95 -4.04 -31.79
C ARG A 274 -8.64 -4.78 -31.48
N LYS A 275 -8.09 -5.49 -32.46
CA LYS A 275 -6.82 -6.18 -32.27
C LYS A 275 -5.69 -5.20 -32.00
N GLY A 276 -5.00 -5.38 -30.87
CA GLY A 276 -3.92 -4.51 -30.45
C GLY A 276 -4.36 -3.20 -29.80
N LEU A 277 -5.65 -3.04 -29.47
CA LEU A 277 -6.16 -1.87 -28.76
C LEU A 277 -5.50 -1.73 -27.38
N ILE A 278 -4.94 -0.55 -27.12
CA ILE A 278 -4.34 -0.18 -25.84
C ILE A 278 -5.23 0.84 -25.11
N LEU A 279 -5.71 1.84 -25.88
CA LEU A 279 -6.52 2.95 -25.36
C LEU A 279 -7.60 3.30 -26.36
N GLU A 280 -8.82 3.51 -25.88
CA GLU A 280 -9.94 4.08 -26.63
C GLU A 280 -10.45 5.33 -25.89
N ILE A 281 -10.62 6.41 -26.64
CA ILE A 281 -11.26 7.63 -26.14
C ILE A 281 -12.49 7.87 -27.00
N THR A 282 -13.67 7.94 -26.34
CA THR A 282 -14.94 8.13 -27.02
C THR A 282 -15.58 9.41 -26.51
N ARG A 283 -15.83 10.39 -27.40
CA ARG A 283 -16.59 11.61 -27.08
C ARG A 283 -18.08 11.33 -27.18
N LEU A 284 -18.82 11.63 -26.13
CA LEU A 284 -20.27 11.57 -26.15
C LEU A 284 -20.83 12.84 -26.77
N SER A 285 -21.96 12.70 -27.50
CA SER A 285 -22.62 13.84 -28.18
C SER A 285 -23.62 14.58 -27.29
N GLU A 286 -23.81 14.14 -26.05
CA GLU A 286 -24.74 14.75 -25.12
C GLU A 286 -24.09 15.93 -24.40
N ASP A 287 -24.82 17.10 -24.42
CA ASP A 287 -24.53 18.23 -23.56
C ASP A 287 -24.72 17.85 -22.10
N ILE A 288 -23.74 18.14 -21.29
CA ILE A 288 -23.88 17.99 -19.85
C ILE A 288 -24.09 19.35 -19.25
N ASP A 289 -25.20 19.47 -18.53
CA ASP A 289 -25.51 20.65 -17.72
C ASP A 289 -24.41 20.78 -16.62
N PRO A 290 -23.60 21.84 -16.65
CA PRO A 290 -22.52 22.05 -15.69
C PRO A 290 -23.00 22.20 -14.23
N ASP A 291 -24.33 22.43 -14.03
CA ASP A 291 -24.92 22.59 -12.71
C ASP A 291 -25.35 21.23 -12.07
N MET A 292 -25.14 20.11 -12.75
CA MET A 292 -25.43 18.76 -12.24
C MET A 292 -24.21 18.04 -11.67
N ILE A 293 -23.09 18.75 -11.45
CA ILE A 293 -21.85 18.17 -10.92
C ILE A 293 -21.51 18.72 -9.55
#